data_b85bc985a9d3a6dc78043872d2afd011
#
_entry.id   b85bc985a9d3a6dc78043872d2afd011
#
_cell.length_a   1.000
_cell.length_b   1.000
_cell.length_c   1.000
_cell.angle_alpha   90.00
_cell.angle_beta   90.00
_cell.angle_gamma   90.00
#
_symmetry.space_group_name_H-M   'P 1'
#
loop_
_entity.id
_entity.type
_entity.pdbx_description
1 polymer ?
#
loop_
_entity_poly.entity_id
_entity_poly.type
_entity_poly.pdbx_seq_one_letter_code
_entity_poly.pdbx_strand_id
1 'polypeptide(L)'
;GCHTNSKTKDYHCHKKKPPKTLGPQVKKENIKGVSFLDLKPESVSTNLMRLDYEGFTVWLDCSKRGAVKFQYNAQRDTGNFKRSNTFKLDPKVPEECQQLNGKTYGKNYDRGHLVPANHLDHSKSAIKMTNTMTNILPQAANMNRGAWLMTEEVTECYRDIDELLVVGGVIWGNDPSNDYFVKSHGVKTPDAFWKVIIRGVGSNERAIAWIVPNSAEATRKKTDDYIVSIEEIERVTGEVIPVAGFTKYDKSNPWVIPRGCNKG
;
A
#
# COMPACT_ATOMS: atom_id res chain seq x y z
N GLY A 1 -14.20 42.92 -24.11
CA GLY A 1 -14.11 43.72 -25.32
C GLY A 1 -14.56 45.16 -25.08
N CYS A 2 -14.13 46.07 -25.87
CA CYS A 2 -14.52 47.47 -25.85
C CYS A 2 -15.54 47.71 -26.96
N HIS A 3 -16.54 48.55 -26.73
CA HIS A 3 -17.54 48.92 -27.72
C HIS A 3 -18.12 50.30 -27.42
N THR A 4 -18.73 50.91 -28.41
CA THR A 4 -19.46 52.18 -28.26
C THR A 4 -20.91 51.88 -27.99
N ASN A 5 -21.48 52.48 -26.94
CA ASN A 5 -22.91 52.36 -26.64
C ASN A 5 -23.71 53.05 -27.75
N SER A 6 -24.59 52.35 -28.42
CA SER A 6 -25.36 52.85 -29.56
C SER A 6 -26.34 53.94 -29.20
N LYS A 7 -26.75 54.06 -27.93
CA LYS A 7 -27.72 55.08 -27.45
C LYS A 7 -27.05 56.33 -26.88
N THR A 8 -25.93 56.18 -26.15
CA THR A 8 -25.22 57.29 -25.49
C THR A 8 -23.96 57.74 -26.25
N LYS A 9 -23.51 56.95 -27.25
CA LYS A 9 -22.28 57.16 -28.03
C LYS A 9 -20.99 57.17 -27.21
N ASP A 10 -21.04 56.73 -25.94
CA ASP A 10 -19.87 56.64 -25.09
C ASP A 10 -19.10 55.37 -25.39
N TYR A 11 -17.76 55.51 -25.56
CA TYR A 11 -16.85 54.37 -25.71
C TYR A 11 -16.39 53.87 -24.35
N HIS A 12 -16.62 52.58 -24.06
CA HIS A 12 -16.19 51.96 -22.81
C HIS A 12 -15.72 50.52 -23.00
N CYS A 13 -14.82 50.11 -22.13
CA CYS A 13 -14.22 48.76 -22.14
C CYS A 13 -14.64 47.98 -20.91
N HIS A 14 -15.14 46.77 -21.13
CA HIS A 14 -15.39 45.79 -20.03
C HIS A 14 -14.09 45.05 -19.76
N LYS A 15 -13.59 45.10 -18.53
CA LYS A 15 -12.48 44.24 -18.10
C LYS A 15 -12.94 42.77 -18.29
N LYS A 16 -12.18 41.98 -19.07
CA LYS A 16 -12.39 40.54 -19.13
C LYS A 16 -12.40 40.02 -17.69
N LYS A 17 -13.49 39.38 -17.25
CA LYS A 17 -13.44 38.57 -16.06
C LYS A 17 -12.31 37.55 -16.28
N PRO A 18 -11.42 37.32 -15.28
CA PRO A 18 -10.46 36.25 -15.36
C PRO A 18 -11.25 34.95 -15.62
N PRO A 19 -10.71 34.04 -16.44
CA PRO A 19 -11.34 32.75 -16.61
C PRO A 19 -11.52 32.14 -15.22
N LYS A 20 -12.74 31.69 -14.91
CA LYS A 20 -12.96 30.83 -13.76
C LYS A 20 -12.03 29.63 -13.98
N THR A 21 -10.99 29.53 -13.20
CA THR A 21 -10.26 28.30 -13.02
C THR A 21 -11.26 27.29 -12.47
N LEU A 22 -11.82 26.49 -13.37
CA LEU A 22 -12.41 25.20 -13.01
C LEU A 22 -11.22 24.35 -12.61
N GLY A 23 -10.82 24.42 -11.34
CA GLY A 23 -10.10 23.34 -10.73
C GLY A 23 -10.92 22.05 -10.93
N PRO A 24 -10.28 20.92 -11.16
CA PRO A 24 -11.00 19.65 -11.27
C PRO A 24 -11.88 19.52 -10.02
N GLN A 25 -13.19 19.57 -10.22
CA GLN A 25 -14.13 19.15 -9.18
C GLN A 25 -13.94 17.63 -9.08
N VAL A 26 -13.08 17.21 -8.17
CA VAL A 26 -13.06 15.84 -7.70
C VAL A 26 -14.43 15.63 -7.07
N LYS A 27 -15.32 14.91 -7.78
CA LYS A 27 -16.52 14.39 -7.19
C LYS A 27 -16.10 13.56 -6.00
N LYS A 28 -16.43 14.01 -4.79
CA LYS A 28 -16.35 13.21 -3.57
C LYS A 28 -17.37 12.08 -3.72
N GLU A 29 -16.99 10.99 -4.36
CA GLU A 29 -17.74 9.75 -4.25
C GLU A 29 -17.42 9.20 -2.86
N ASN A 30 -18.43 9.26 -2.00
CA ASN A 30 -18.41 8.61 -0.69
C ASN A 30 -18.19 7.10 -0.90
N ILE A 31 -16.95 6.65 -0.77
CA ILE A 31 -16.67 5.28 -0.40
C ILE A 31 -17.24 5.16 1.02
N LYS A 32 -18.32 4.41 1.19
CA LYS A 32 -18.88 4.09 2.51
C LYS A 32 -17.79 3.35 3.30
N GLY A 33 -17.17 4.02 4.26
CA GLY A 33 -16.11 3.52 5.12
C GLY A 33 -14.83 4.33 4.90
N VAL A 34 -14.46 5.14 5.84
CA VAL A 34 -13.21 5.86 6.07
C VAL A 34 -12.64 6.63 4.86
N SER A 35 -12.83 7.93 4.87
CA SER A 35 -12.04 8.85 4.05
C SER A 35 -10.60 8.85 4.60
N PHE A 36 -9.65 8.23 3.91
CA PHE A 36 -8.23 8.27 4.29
C PHE A 36 -7.68 9.71 4.36
N LEU A 37 -8.32 10.65 3.67
CA LEU A 37 -7.98 12.07 3.70
C LEU A 37 -8.22 12.72 5.07
N ASP A 38 -9.13 12.17 5.86
CA ASP A 38 -9.52 12.69 7.17
C ASP A 38 -8.83 11.93 8.33
N LEU A 39 -8.00 10.92 8.03
CA LEU A 39 -7.23 10.22 9.05
C LEU A 39 -6.19 11.16 9.67
N LYS A 40 -6.23 11.27 10.98
CA LYS A 40 -5.13 11.89 11.72
C LYS A 40 -3.92 10.98 11.61
N PRO A 41 -2.69 11.55 11.55
CA PRO A 41 -1.47 10.75 11.59
C PRO A 41 -1.53 9.79 12.78
N GLU A 42 -1.28 8.51 12.53
CA GLU A 42 -1.07 7.56 13.63
C GLU A 42 0.18 7.97 14.39
N SER A 43 0.14 7.85 15.72
CA SER A 43 1.35 8.02 16.51
C SER A 43 2.33 6.91 16.11
N VAL A 44 3.47 7.30 15.54
CA VAL A 44 4.54 6.35 15.21
C VAL A 44 5.01 5.70 16.52
N SER A 45 4.88 4.38 16.59
CA SER A 45 5.44 3.64 17.73
C SER A 45 6.95 3.79 17.71
N THR A 46 7.51 4.30 18.82
CA THR A 46 8.97 4.52 18.94
C THR A 46 9.72 3.24 19.30
N ASN A 47 9.01 2.16 19.62
CA ASN A 47 9.59 0.89 20.07
C ASN A 47 9.21 -0.25 19.12
N LEU A 48 9.72 -0.17 17.88
CA LEU A 48 9.52 -1.22 16.88
C LEU A 48 10.67 -2.23 16.92
N MET A 49 10.32 -3.51 16.90
CA MET A 49 11.28 -4.59 16.73
C MET A 49 11.55 -4.78 15.24
N ARG A 50 12.77 -4.50 14.80
CA ARG A 50 13.22 -4.81 13.44
C ARG A 50 13.58 -6.27 13.34
N LEU A 51 13.00 -6.96 12.37
CA LEU A 51 13.24 -8.37 12.06
C LEU A 51 13.75 -8.48 10.62
N ASP A 52 15.03 -8.86 10.49
CA ASP A 52 15.65 -9.09 9.20
C ASP A 52 15.56 -10.58 8.84
N TYR A 53 14.86 -10.86 7.74
CA TYR A 53 14.73 -12.17 7.11
C TYR A 53 15.55 -12.23 5.83
N GLU A 54 15.76 -13.42 5.29
CA GLU A 54 16.39 -13.55 3.98
C GLU A 54 15.51 -12.91 2.92
N GLY A 55 16.00 -11.81 2.33
CA GLY A 55 15.36 -11.07 1.26
C GLY A 55 14.37 -9.99 1.68
N PHE A 56 14.01 -9.85 2.97
CA PHE A 56 13.10 -8.81 3.42
C PHE A 56 13.27 -8.45 4.89
N THR A 57 12.77 -7.28 5.25
CA THR A 57 12.72 -6.77 6.63
C THR A 57 11.29 -6.40 6.99
N VAL A 58 10.88 -6.68 8.22
CA VAL A 58 9.65 -6.14 8.81
C VAL A 58 9.94 -5.41 10.12
N TRP A 59 9.11 -4.43 10.44
CA TRP A 59 9.12 -3.72 11.72
C TRP A 59 7.85 -4.08 12.47
N LEU A 60 8.02 -4.81 13.57
CA LEU A 60 6.95 -5.36 14.38
C LEU A 60 6.65 -4.43 15.55
N ASP A 61 5.39 -4.09 15.75
CA ASP A 61 4.91 -3.43 16.96
C ASP A 61 4.41 -4.50 17.95
N CYS A 62 5.14 -4.67 19.07
CA CYS A 62 4.76 -5.62 20.12
C CYS A 62 3.36 -5.36 20.68
N SER A 63 2.96 -4.08 20.80
CA SER A 63 1.63 -3.73 21.32
C SER A 63 0.49 -4.13 20.39
N LYS A 64 0.77 -4.24 19.09
CA LYS A 64 -0.17 -4.64 18.03
C LYS A 64 -0.06 -6.11 17.67
N ARG A 65 1.03 -6.80 18.08
CA ARG A 65 1.37 -8.19 17.70
C ARG A 65 1.43 -8.39 16.17
N GLY A 66 1.79 -7.34 15.44
CA GLY A 66 1.80 -7.31 13.98
C GLY A 66 2.81 -6.33 13.43
N ALA A 67 3.29 -6.60 12.22
CA ALA A 67 4.19 -5.67 11.55
C ALA A 67 3.43 -4.42 11.09
N VAL A 68 4.04 -3.25 11.32
CA VAL A 68 3.53 -1.95 10.90
C VAL A 68 4.11 -1.55 9.55
N LYS A 69 5.30 -2.08 9.24
CA LYS A 69 6.06 -1.75 8.02
C LYS A 69 6.85 -2.95 7.54
N PHE A 70 7.06 -3.01 6.24
CA PHE A 70 7.96 -3.95 5.57
C PHE A 70 8.75 -3.28 4.47
N GLN A 71 9.87 -3.90 4.11
CA GLN A 71 10.72 -3.47 3.00
C GLN A 71 11.43 -4.67 2.38
N TYR A 72 11.56 -4.68 1.06
CA TYR A 72 12.40 -5.63 0.32
C TYR A 72 12.81 -5.08 -1.04
N ASN A 73 13.86 -5.65 -1.61
CA ASN A 73 14.22 -5.42 -3.00
C ASN A 73 13.64 -6.56 -3.85
N ALA A 74 12.75 -6.21 -4.78
CA ALA A 74 12.25 -7.15 -5.76
C ALA A 74 13.23 -7.17 -6.95
N GLN A 75 13.97 -8.26 -7.06
CA GLN A 75 14.93 -8.51 -8.13
C GLN A 75 14.30 -9.38 -9.22
N ARG A 76 14.92 -9.41 -10.40
CA ARG A 76 14.48 -10.24 -11.53
C ARG A 76 14.10 -11.65 -11.08
N ASP A 77 13.01 -12.15 -11.61
CA ASP A 77 12.55 -13.51 -11.35
C ASP A 77 13.55 -14.54 -11.91
N THR A 78 14.18 -15.27 -11.00
CA THR A 78 15.15 -16.34 -11.31
C THR A 78 14.81 -17.62 -10.56
N GLY A 79 13.70 -17.60 -9.79
CA GLY A 79 13.31 -18.66 -8.88
C GLY A 79 12.18 -19.52 -9.39
N ASN A 80 11.95 -20.63 -8.72
CA ASN A 80 10.77 -21.47 -8.91
C ASN A 80 10.58 -22.43 -7.73
N PHE A 81 11.01 -22.02 -6.53
CA PHE A 81 10.75 -22.83 -5.35
C PHE A 81 9.27 -22.75 -4.99
N LYS A 82 8.66 -23.93 -4.78
CA LYS A 82 7.24 -24.02 -4.44
C LYS A 82 6.97 -23.44 -3.05
N ARG A 83 5.94 -22.58 -2.98
CA ARG A 83 5.41 -22.03 -1.74
C ARG A 83 4.89 -23.15 -0.82
N SER A 84 5.24 -23.07 0.46
CA SER A 84 4.65 -23.90 1.53
C SER A 84 3.32 -23.32 1.98
N ASN A 85 2.39 -24.18 2.40
CA ASN A 85 1.15 -23.74 3.06
C ASN A 85 1.26 -23.75 4.61
N THR A 86 2.47 -23.99 5.14
CA THR A 86 2.70 -24.03 6.58
C THR A 86 3.04 -22.65 7.10
N PHE A 87 2.14 -22.10 7.91
CA PHE A 87 2.33 -20.84 8.62
C PHE A 87 2.77 -21.12 10.06
N LYS A 88 3.74 -20.35 10.56
CA LYS A 88 4.34 -20.59 11.87
C LYS A 88 4.68 -19.28 12.58
N LEU A 89 4.70 -19.33 13.90
CA LEU A 89 5.27 -18.27 14.73
C LEU A 89 6.78 -18.21 14.55
N ASP A 90 7.38 -17.05 14.82
CA ASP A 90 8.83 -16.91 14.82
C ASP A 90 9.39 -17.25 16.21
N PRO A 91 10.22 -18.30 16.35
CA PRO A 91 10.79 -18.65 17.64
C PRO A 91 11.77 -17.63 18.22
N LYS A 92 12.18 -16.65 17.42
CA LYS A 92 13.07 -15.55 17.84
C LYS A 92 12.31 -14.35 18.38
N VAL A 93 10.98 -14.32 18.21
CA VAL A 93 10.13 -13.21 18.65
C VAL A 93 9.41 -13.60 19.94
N PRO A 94 9.45 -12.75 20.99
CA PRO A 94 8.72 -12.99 22.24
C PRO A 94 7.23 -13.23 21.98
N GLU A 95 6.62 -14.14 22.77
CA GLU A 95 5.21 -14.50 22.60
C GLU A 95 4.26 -13.31 22.71
N GLU A 96 4.58 -12.35 23.58
CA GLU A 96 3.80 -11.13 23.75
C GLU A 96 3.88 -10.17 22.57
N CYS A 97 4.91 -10.31 21.71
CA CYS A 97 5.15 -9.45 20.55
C CYS A 97 4.58 -9.98 19.24
N GLN A 98 4.12 -11.21 19.18
CA GLN A 98 3.59 -11.84 17.98
C GLN A 98 2.20 -12.41 18.16
N GLN A 99 1.56 -12.82 17.09
CA GLN A 99 0.25 -13.45 17.15
C GLN A 99 0.27 -14.75 17.99
N LEU A 100 -0.86 -15.12 18.54
CA LEU A 100 -0.97 -16.29 19.42
C LEU A 100 -0.82 -17.63 18.69
N ASN A 101 -1.09 -17.67 17.39
CA ASN A 101 -1.01 -18.87 16.57
C ASN A 101 -1.00 -18.54 15.08
N GLY A 102 -0.74 -19.56 14.22
CA GLY A 102 -0.73 -19.46 12.75
C GLY A 102 -1.99 -20.02 12.08
N LYS A 103 -3.09 -20.18 12.78
CA LYS A 103 -4.35 -20.69 12.22
C LYS A 103 -4.97 -19.71 11.23
N THR A 104 -5.94 -20.20 10.46
CA THR A 104 -6.74 -19.36 9.56
C THR A 104 -7.62 -18.39 10.33
N TYR A 105 -7.76 -17.16 9.83
CA TYR A 105 -8.60 -16.17 10.47
C TYR A 105 -10.11 -16.48 10.38
N GLY A 106 -10.59 -16.96 9.23
CA GLY A 106 -12.01 -17.12 8.97
C GLY A 106 -12.72 -15.80 8.66
N LYS A 107 -14.05 -15.78 8.67
CA LYS A 107 -14.88 -14.57 8.44
C LYS A 107 -14.57 -13.84 7.13
N ASN A 108 -14.20 -14.56 6.07
CA ASN A 108 -13.78 -13.99 4.79
C ASN A 108 -12.47 -13.18 4.86
N TYR A 109 -11.59 -13.50 5.81
CA TYR A 109 -10.24 -12.97 5.88
C TYR A 109 -9.22 -14.06 5.56
N ASP A 110 -8.25 -13.72 4.73
CA ASP A 110 -7.09 -14.53 4.41
C ASP A 110 -5.94 -14.24 5.38
N ARG A 111 -5.03 -15.21 5.51
CA ARG A 111 -3.69 -14.95 6.05
C ARG A 111 -2.91 -14.22 4.97
N GLY A 112 -3.06 -12.89 4.96
CA GLY A 112 -2.49 -12.02 3.93
C GLY A 112 -1.03 -11.73 4.19
N HIS A 113 -0.22 -11.83 3.13
CA HIS A 113 1.19 -11.50 3.17
C HIS A 113 1.41 -10.01 3.02
N LEU A 114 2.37 -9.46 3.78
CA LEU A 114 2.95 -8.15 3.55
C LEU A 114 3.98 -8.23 2.42
N VAL A 115 4.94 -9.13 2.54
CA VAL A 115 5.92 -9.47 1.49
C VAL A 115 5.49 -10.78 0.85
N PRO A 116 5.11 -10.80 -0.44
CA PRO A 116 4.57 -11.97 -1.10
C PRO A 116 5.63 -13.05 -1.34
N ALA A 117 5.20 -14.31 -1.27
CA ALA A 117 6.09 -15.46 -1.34
C ALA A 117 6.78 -15.61 -2.71
N ASN A 118 6.06 -15.37 -3.81
CA ASN A 118 6.61 -15.52 -5.16
C ASN A 118 7.67 -14.49 -5.52
N HIS A 119 7.76 -13.36 -4.82
CA HIS A 119 8.84 -12.40 -5.03
C HIS A 119 10.19 -12.87 -4.44
N LEU A 120 10.18 -13.93 -3.63
CA LEU A 120 11.36 -14.48 -2.95
C LEU A 120 11.57 -15.97 -3.23
N ASP A 121 11.01 -16.48 -4.31
CA ASP A 121 11.06 -17.90 -4.68
C ASP A 121 12.38 -18.34 -5.33
N HIS A 122 13.35 -17.41 -5.45
CA HIS A 122 14.73 -17.71 -5.81
C HIS A 122 15.48 -18.49 -4.72
N SER A 123 14.98 -18.49 -3.48
CA SER A 123 15.58 -19.20 -2.35
C SER A 123 14.50 -19.98 -1.57
N LYS A 124 14.79 -21.28 -1.33
CA LYS A 124 13.91 -22.14 -0.52
C LYS A 124 13.74 -21.64 0.91
N SER A 125 14.74 -20.98 1.47
CA SER A 125 14.68 -20.42 2.80
C SER A 125 13.92 -19.09 2.80
N ALA A 126 14.18 -18.19 1.84
CA ALA A 126 13.48 -16.92 1.71
C ALA A 126 11.97 -17.11 1.55
N ILE A 127 11.53 -17.93 0.59
CA ILE A 127 10.10 -18.21 0.37
C ILE A 127 9.44 -18.84 1.61
N LYS A 128 10.15 -19.70 2.36
CA LYS A 128 9.63 -20.27 3.60
C LYS A 128 9.46 -19.25 4.71
N MET A 129 10.34 -18.23 4.77
CA MET A 129 10.28 -17.18 5.78
C MET A 129 9.08 -16.23 5.55
N THR A 130 8.60 -16.08 4.32
CA THR A 130 7.41 -15.27 4.07
C THR A 130 6.17 -15.79 4.79
N ASN A 131 6.08 -17.08 5.11
CA ASN A 131 4.98 -17.69 5.87
C ASN A 131 5.13 -17.56 7.40
N THR A 132 6.08 -16.76 7.88
CA THR A 132 6.18 -16.46 9.32
C THR A 132 5.10 -15.44 9.69
N MET A 133 4.41 -15.67 10.82
CA MET A 133 3.24 -14.87 11.21
C MET A 133 3.55 -13.39 11.45
N THR A 134 4.82 -13.03 11.60
CA THR A 134 5.29 -11.63 11.61
C THR A 134 5.13 -10.91 10.27
N ASN A 135 5.02 -11.65 9.17
CA ASN A 135 4.76 -11.15 7.81
C ASN A 135 3.27 -11.29 7.41
N ILE A 136 2.41 -11.74 8.31
CA ILE A 136 1.03 -12.12 8.02
C ILE A 136 0.06 -11.31 8.87
N LEU A 137 -0.95 -10.74 8.21
CA LEU A 137 -2.02 -10.02 8.88
C LEU A 137 -3.39 -10.42 8.32
N PRO A 138 -4.49 -10.15 9.05
CA PRO A 138 -5.84 -10.37 8.53
C PRO A 138 -6.11 -9.47 7.34
N GLN A 139 -6.28 -10.02 6.15
CA GLN A 139 -6.65 -9.30 4.94
C GLN A 139 -8.02 -9.79 4.45
N ALA A 140 -8.94 -8.85 4.19
CA ALA A 140 -10.23 -9.18 3.58
C ALA A 140 -9.98 -9.95 2.26
N ALA A 141 -10.63 -11.10 2.09
CA ALA A 141 -10.32 -12.04 1.00
C ALA A 141 -10.44 -11.39 -0.40
N ASN A 142 -11.46 -10.55 -0.60
CA ASN A 142 -11.62 -9.83 -1.87
C ASN A 142 -10.50 -8.80 -2.11
N MET A 143 -10.05 -8.12 -1.06
CA MET A 143 -8.92 -7.19 -1.14
C MET A 143 -7.62 -7.93 -1.41
N ASN A 144 -7.32 -8.96 -0.61
CA ASN A 144 -6.10 -9.77 -0.75
C ASN A 144 -5.98 -10.38 -2.16
N ARG A 145 -7.06 -10.96 -2.66
CA ARG A 145 -7.12 -11.61 -3.98
C ARG A 145 -7.47 -10.64 -5.13
N GLY A 146 -7.69 -9.39 -4.81
CA GLY A 146 -8.12 -8.33 -5.74
C GLY A 146 -7.13 -7.20 -5.85
N ALA A 147 -7.40 -6.07 -5.22
CA ALA A 147 -6.58 -4.87 -5.35
C ALA A 147 -5.15 -5.07 -4.83
N TRP A 148 -4.96 -5.80 -3.70
CA TRP A 148 -3.63 -6.07 -3.17
C TRP A 148 -2.82 -6.97 -4.10
N LEU A 149 -3.41 -8.09 -4.58
CA LEU A 149 -2.78 -8.96 -5.57
C LEU A 149 -2.37 -8.19 -6.83
N MET A 150 -3.19 -7.23 -7.30
CA MET A 150 -2.82 -6.42 -8.46
C MET A 150 -1.55 -5.60 -8.22
N THR A 151 -1.33 -5.07 -7.01
CA THR A 151 -0.07 -4.37 -6.69
C THR A 151 1.13 -5.33 -6.67
N GLU A 152 0.91 -6.59 -6.31
CA GLU A 152 1.93 -7.64 -6.36
C GLU A 152 2.26 -8.01 -7.80
N GLU A 153 1.26 -8.18 -8.67
CA GLU A 153 1.48 -8.43 -10.10
C GLU A 153 2.22 -7.27 -10.79
N VAL A 154 1.94 -6.02 -10.41
CA VAL A 154 2.71 -4.87 -10.90
C VAL A 154 4.17 -5.00 -10.48
N THR A 155 4.43 -5.32 -9.21
CA THR A 155 5.80 -5.55 -8.73
C THR A 155 6.46 -6.68 -9.50
N GLU A 156 5.78 -7.82 -9.67
CA GLU A 156 6.25 -8.99 -10.37
C GLU A 156 6.69 -8.67 -11.81
N CYS A 157 5.87 -7.93 -12.52
CA CYS A 157 6.15 -7.58 -13.90
C CYS A 157 7.27 -6.56 -14.07
N TYR A 158 7.38 -5.62 -13.14
CA TYR A 158 8.39 -4.56 -13.25
C TYR A 158 9.75 -4.97 -12.71
N ARG A 159 9.84 -5.96 -11.79
CA ARG A 159 11.13 -6.51 -11.31
C ARG A 159 11.94 -7.17 -12.40
N ASP A 160 11.30 -7.63 -13.48
CA ASP A 160 11.99 -8.17 -14.65
C ASP A 160 12.60 -7.10 -15.55
N ILE A 161 12.11 -5.86 -15.44
CA ILE A 161 12.59 -4.71 -16.20
C ILE A 161 13.69 -3.99 -15.44
N ASP A 162 13.52 -3.81 -14.12
CA ASP A 162 14.42 -3.04 -13.27
C ASP A 162 14.32 -3.58 -11.83
N GLU A 163 15.41 -3.48 -11.07
CA GLU A 163 15.36 -3.76 -9.63
C GLU A 163 14.44 -2.75 -8.94
N LEU A 164 13.56 -3.24 -8.06
CA LEU A 164 12.59 -2.42 -7.36
C LEU A 164 12.88 -2.39 -5.86
N LEU A 165 12.82 -1.20 -5.28
CA LEU A 165 12.63 -1.08 -3.83
C LEU A 165 11.14 -1.06 -3.54
N VAL A 166 10.65 -1.98 -2.74
CA VAL A 166 9.27 -2.06 -2.29
C VAL A 166 9.21 -1.78 -0.79
N VAL A 167 8.46 -0.76 -0.43
CA VAL A 167 8.19 -0.39 0.96
C VAL A 167 6.68 -0.41 1.16
N GLY A 168 6.22 -0.90 2.29
CA GLY A 168 4.81 -0.92 2.59
C GLY A 168 4.53 -1.14 4.06
N GLY A 169 3.26 -1.16 4.41
CA GLY A 169 2.85 -1.34 5.79
C GLY A 169 1.34 -1.29 5.94
N VAL A 170 0.91 -0.99 7.15
CA VAL A 170 -0.51 -0.94 7.50
C VAL A 170 -0.89 0.38 8.14
N ILE A 171 -2.16 0.69 8.05
CA ILE A 171 -2.85 1.72 8.83
C ILE A 171 -3.80 0.95 9.73
N TRP A 172 -3.53 0.98 11.04
CA TRP A 172 -4.35 0.25 12.00
C TRP A 172 -5.74 0.85 12.14
N GLY A 173 -5.83 2.19 12.06
CA GLY A 173 -7.08 2.92 12.16
C GLY A 173 -7.77 2.76 13.51
N ASN A 174 -9.06 3.12 13.54
CA ASN A 174 -9.86 3.12 14.76
C ASN A 174 -11.22 2.41 14.59
N ASP A 175 -11.40 1.60 13.56
CA ASP A 175 -12.64 0.85 13.35
C ASP A 175 -12.62 -0.45 14.18
N PRO A 176 -13.32 -0.52 15.33
CA PRO A 176 -13.38 -1.74 16.12
C PRO A 176 -14.32 -2.79 15.50
N SER A 177 -15.10 -2.44 14.50
CA SER A 177 -16.10 -3.34 13.91
C SER A 177 -15.50 -4.50 13.14
N ASN A 178 -14.23 -4.38 12.72
CA ASN A 178 -13.48 -5.42 12.01
C ASN A 178 -12.50 -6.20 12.91
N ASP A 179 -12.36 -5.86 14.18
CA ASP A 179 -11.39 -6.46 15.13
C ASP A 179 -11.79 -7.86 15.60
N TYR A 180 -12.11 -8.73 14.66
CA TYR A 180 -12.59 -10.09 14.93
C TYR A 180 -11.55 -11.03 15.56
N PHE A 181 -10.25 -10.73 15.41
CA PHE A 181 -9.16 -11.66 15.70
C PHE A 181 -8.39 -11.37 16.97
N VAL A 182 -8.76 -10.33 17.72
CA VAL A 182 -8.11 -9.97 19.00
C VAL A 182 -8.13 -11.13 20.00
N LYS A 183 -9.26 -11.83 20.15
CA LYS A 183 -9.36 -12.94 21.10
C LYS A 183 -8.69 -14.22 20.59
N SER A 184 -8.76 -14.51 19.30
CA SER A 184 -8.31 -15.78 18.73
C SER A 184 -6.84 -15.77 18.32
N HIS A 185 -6.33 -14.64 17.84
CA HIS A 185 -4.98 -14.49 17.31
C HIS A 185 -4.16 -13.40 18.03
N GLY A 186 -4.80 -12.60 18.88
CA GLY A 186 -4.14 -11.51 19.62
C GLY A 186 -3.83 -10.29 18.77
N VAL A 187 -4.34 -10.20 17.54
CA VAL A 187 -4.04 -9.13 16.58
C VAL A 187 -5.31 -8.39 16.17
N LYS A 188 -5.22 -7.07 16.04
CA LYS A 188 -6.24 -6.25 15.40
C LYS A 188 -6.26 -6.46 13.90
N THR A 189 -7.36 -6.08 13.27
CA THR A 189 -7.46 -6.04 11.81
C THR A 189 -7.07 -4.63 11.33
N PRO A 190 -6.02 -4.45 10.52
CA PRO A 190 -5.74 -3.14 9.95
C PRO A 190 -6.89 -2.61 9.11
N ASP A 191 -7.17 -1.30 9.18
CA ASP A 191 -8.20 -0.67 8.35
C ASP A 191 -7.76 -0.51 6.89
N ALA A 192 -6.44 -0.36 6.66
CA ALA A 192 -5.88 -0.31 5.31
C ALA A 192 -4.44 -0.85 5.25
N PHE A 193 -4.02 -1.13 4.04
CA PHE A 193 -2.64 -1.49 3.68
C PHE A 193 -2.10 -0.47 2.69
N TRP A 194 -0.84 -0.10 2.82
CA TRP A 194 -0.17 0.78 1.88
C TRP A 194 1.07 0.12 1.28
N LYS A 195 1.41 0.51 0.06
CA LYS A 195 2.59 0.01 -0.66
C LYS A 195 3.13 1.10 -1.57
N VAL A 196 4.44 1.21 -1.62
CA VAL A 196 5.19 2.04 -2.57
C VAL A 196 6.17 1.16 -3.31
N ILE A 197 6.19 1.26 -4.64
CA ILE A 197 7.17 0.63 -5.50
C ILE A 197 8.02 1.73 -6.11
N ILE A 198 9.34 1.63 -5.95
CA ILE A 198 10.31 2.62 -6.44
C ILE A 198 11.26 1.91 -7.39
N ARG A 199 11.53 2.50 -8.55
CA ARG A 199 12.49 2.03 -9.53
C ARG A 199 13.34 3.17 -10.10
N GLY A 200 14.49 2.81 -10.66
CA GLY A 200 15.42 3.79 -11.23
C GLY A 200 16.11 4.63 -10.17
N VAL A 201 17.01 5.49 -10.60
CA VAL A 201 17.80 6.38 -9.72
C VAL A 201 17.93 7.77 -10.33
N GLY A 202 18.12 8.78 -9.49
CA GLY A 202 18.31 10.16 -9.93
C GLY A 202 17.13 10.67 -10.75
N SER A 203 17.36 11.29 -11.90
CA SER A 203 16.31 11.83 -12.79
C SER A 203 15.40 10.75 -13.40
N ASN A 204 15.83 9.49 -13.39
CA ASN A 204 15.07 8.35 -13.89
C ASN A 204 14.22 7.67 -12.81
N GLU A 205 14.27 8.14 -11.57
CA GLU A 205 13.44 7.61 -10.50
C GLU A 205 11.95 7.74 -10.84
N ARG A 206 11.23 6.67 -10.60
CA ARG A 206 9.76 6.60 -10.74
C ARG A 206 9.21 5.79 -9.58
N ALA A 207 8.08 6.23 -9.07
CA ALA A 207 7.38 5.48 -8.02
C ALA A 207 5.88 5.44 -8.28
N ILE A 208 5.24 4.43 -7.71
CA ILE A 208 3.79 4.32 -7.63
C ILE A 208 3.43 3.90 -6.21
N ALA A 209 2.34 4.46 -5.69
CA ALA A 209 1.93 4.27 -4.32
C ALA A 209 0.43 4.05 -4.20
N TRP A 210 0.02 3.19 -3.26
CA TRP A 210 -1.39 2.89 -2.98
C TRP A 210 -1.66 2.91 -1.48
N ILE A 211 -2.89 3.33 -1.12
CA ILE A 211 -3.53 3.01 0.17
C ILE A 211 -4.78 2.22 -0.16
N VAL A 212 -4.78 0.92 0.16
CA VAL A 212 -5.86 -0.01 -0.17
C VAL A 212 -6.67 -0.30 1.10
N PRO A 213 -7.99 0.02 1.13
CA PRO A 213 -8.83 -0.30 2.27
C PRO A 213 -8.94 -1.81 2.47
N ASN A 214 -8.89 -2.27 3.72
CA ASN A 214 -9.01 -3.68 4.06
C ASN A 214 -10.47 -4.12 4.05
N SER A 215 -11.09 -4.11 2.90
CA SER A 215 -12.53 -4.34 2.74
C SER A 215 -12.85 -5.23 1.54
N ALA A 216 -14.08 -5.76 1.52
CA ALA A 216 -14.57 -6.59 0.43
C ALA A 216 -14.76 -5.79 -0.89
N GLU A 217 -14.88 -4.47 -0.81
CA GLU A 217 -15.05 -3.58 -1.95
C GLU A 217 -13.73 -3.30 -2.69
N ALA A 218 -12.57 -3.61 -2.07
CA ALA A 218 -11.27 -3.39 -2.67
C ALA A 218 -10.93 -4.47 -3.71
N THR A 219 -11.70 -4.50 -4.76
CA THR A 219 -11.56 -5.45 -5.86
C THR A 219 -10.45 -5.05 -6.83
N ARG A 220 -9.99 -6.00 -7.65
CA ARG A 220 -8.98 -5.79 -8.70
C ARG A 220 -9.29 -4.62 -9.63
N LYS A 221 -10.58 -4.43 -9.99
CA LYS A 221 -11.01 -3.35 -10.89
C LYS A 221 -10.85 -1.95 -10.30
N LYS A 222 -10.76 -1.87 -8.98
CA LYS A 222 -10.63 -0.60 -8.25
C LYS A 222 -9.20 -0.27 -7.83
N THR A 223 -8.21 -1.07 -8.23
CA THR A 223 -6.83 -0.87 -7.78
C THR A 223 -6.30 0.54 -8.09
N ASP A 224 -6.65 1.07 -9.26
CA ASP A 224 -6.20 2.40 -9.68
C ASP A 224 -6.88 3.54 -8.90
N ASP A 225 -8.07 3.29 -8.34
CA ASP A 225 -8.78 4.26 -7.49
C ASP A 225 -8.02 4.50 -6.16
N TYR A 226 -7.19 3.55 -5.75
CA TYR A 226 -6.40 3.57 -4.51
C TYR A 226 -4.99 4.14 -4.67
N ILE A 227 -4.60 4.56 -5.89
CA ILE A 227 -3.31 5.23 -6.10
C ILE A 227 -3.33 6.59 -5.38
N VAL A 228 -2.28 6.88 -4.63
CA VAL A 228 -2.10 8.13 -3.88
C VAL A 228 -0.71 8.71 -4.17
N SER A 229 -0.44 9.93 -3.71
CA SER A 229 0.93 10.45 -3.67
C SER A 229 1.71 9.81 -2.52
N ILE A 230 3.05 9.84 -2.61
CA ILE A 230 3.90 9.38 -1.52
C ILE A 230 3.76 10.31 -0.31
N GLU A 231 3.63 11.62 -0.55
CA GLU A 231 3.37 12.60 0.52
C GLU A 231 2.12 12.24 1.33
N GLU A 232 1.08 11.72 0.68
CA GLU A 232 -0.12 11.30 1.40
C GLU A 232 0.12 10.09 2.31
N ILE A 233 0.92 9.11 1.86
CA ILE A 233 1.34 7.99 2.72
C ILE A 233 2.13 8.51 3.92
N GLU A 234 3.13 9.37 3.69
CA GLU A 234 3.93 9.95 4.78
C GLU A 234 3.08 10.73 5.77
N ARG A 235 2.11 11.52 5.27
CA ARG A 235 1.18 12.29 6.10
C ARG A 235 0.32 11.41 7.01
N VAL A 236 -0.18 10.28 6.48
CA VAL A 236 -1.08 9.39 7.23
C VAL A 236 -0.31 8.49 8.19
N THR A 237 0.86 7.99 7.78
CA THR A 237 1.62 6.98 8.53
C THR A 237 2.72 7.56 9.40
N GLY A 238 3.16 8.80 9.14
CA GLY A 238 4.36 9.38 9.75
C GLY A 238 5.67 8.78 9.25
N GLU A 239 5.63 7.88 8.28
CA GLU A 239 6.82 7.29 7.67
C GLU A 239 7.53 8.28 6.75
N VAL A 240 8.82 8.04 6.53
CA VAL A 240 9.61 8.76 5.52
C VAL A 240 9.99 7.77 4.43
N ILE A 241 9.53 8.03 3.22
CA ILE A 241 9.79 7.16 2.06
C ILE A 241 11.02 7.69 1.31
N PRO A 242 12.02 6.82 1.00
CA PRO A 242 13.28 7.26 0.40
C PRO A 242 13.14 7.51 -1.12
N VAL A 243 12.47 8.59 -1.49
CA VAL A 243 12.28 9.04 -2.87
C VAL A 243 12.76 10.47 -3.08
N ALA A 244 13.12 10.81 -4.32
CA ALA A 244 13.43 12.17 -4.71
C ALA A 244 12.20 13.08 -4.58
N GLY A 245 12.43 14.38 -4.28
CA GLY A 245 11.34 15.33 -4.04
C GLY A 245 10.33 15.42 -5.18
N PHE A 246 10.79 15.35 -6.43
CA PHE A 246 9.91 15.42 -7.60
C PHE A 246 8.99 14.18 -7.76
N THR A 247 9.39 13.02 -7.20
CA THR A 247 8.58 11.79 -7.22
C THR A 247 7.53 11.77 -6.11
N LYS A 248 7.70 12.62 -5.08
CA LYS A 248 6.95 12.55 -3.83
C LYS A 248 5.54 13.12 -3.92
N TYR A 249 5.37 14.25 -4.61
CA TYR A 249 4.16 15.06 -4.51
C TYR A 249 3.08 14.69 -5.51
N ASP A 250 3.45 14.12 -6.65
CA ASP A 250 2.51 13.80 -7.70
C ASP A 250 1.94 12.39 -7.56
N LYS A 251 0.63 12.28 -7.71
CA LYS A 251 -0.03 10.99 -7.85
C LYS A 251 0.39 10.37 -9.19
N SER A 252 1.01 9.20 -9.14
CA SER A 252 1.43 8.48 -10.34
C SER A 252 0.24 8.06 -11.20
N ASN A 253 0.44 8.02 -12.52
CA ASN A 253 -0.44 7.26 -13.39
C ASN A 253 -0.30 5.75 -13.11
N PRO A 254 -1.35 4.94 -13.37
CA PRO A 254 -1.26 3.49 -13.26
C PRO A 254 -0.08 2.93 -14.08
N TRP A 255 0.67 2.02 -13.48
CA TRP A 255 1.69 1.27 -14.20
C TRP A 255 1.03 0.12 -14.96
N VAL A 256 1.09 0.22 -16.28
CA VAL A 256 0.49 -0.79 -17.17
C VAL A 256 1.33 -2.07 -17.11
N ILE A 257 0.66 -3.20 -16.86
CA ILE A 257 1.32 -4.51 -16.90
C ILE A 257 1.82 -4.79 -18.32
N PRO A 258 3.13 -5.02 -18.52
CA PRO A 258 3.70 -5.32 -19.81
C PRO A 258 3.08 -6.58 -20.45
N ARG A 259 2.89 -6.57 -21.76
CA ARG A 259 2.36 -7.73 -22.48
C ARG A 259 3.33 -8.91 -22.37
N GLY A 260 2.81 -10.07 -21.99
CA GLY A 260 3.64 -11.29 -21.87
C GLY A 260 4.39 -11.41 -20.54
N CYS A 261 4.14 -10.51 -19.58
CA CYS A 261 4.69 -10.66 -18.26
C CYS A 261 4.27 -11.98 -17.60
N ASN A 262 5.24 -12.67 -17.00
CA ASN A 262 4.97 -13.73 -16.02
C ASN A 262 4.49 -13.07 -14.72
N LYS A 263 3.40 -13.53 -14.16
CA LYS A 263 2.81 -12.94 -12.94
C LYS A 263 3.06 -13.78 -11.69
N GLY A 264 3.94 -14.77 -11.81
CA GLY A 264 4.26 -15.72 -10.76
C GLY A 264 3.33 -16.93 -10.71
#